data_1b5628408fe6ebf79643871442bc1414
#
_entry.id   1b5628408fe6ebf79643871442bc1414
#
_cell.length_a   1.000
_cell.length_b   1.000
_cell.length_c   1.000
_cell.angle_alpha   90.00
_cell.angle_beta   90.00
_cell.angle_gamma   90.00
#
_symmetry.space_group_name_H-M   'P 1'
#
loop_
_entity.id
_entity.type
_entity.pdbx_description
1 polymer ?
#
loop_
_entity_poly.entity_id
_entity_poly.type
_entity_poly.pdbx_seq_one_letter_code
_entity_poly.pdbx_strand_id
1 'polypeptide(L)'
;MDNQILKTINQMVTQQGGVAEWTNAQSLEVLLPQKIASALKVGELVTFTTSADTNGSSSYFVTYNSDILSRFEELLENSGYVASYGIKYDGYLKQSGFEKLVTDTLCPQNGLIRVHSAVPAITPYVLLNVNYTAEAIEKRLGMVSFWVNGITGVTGVELGDALLWTVDRTATPAIDEQTNTNFEQLLQIGSQHSERLIETELLPWRRKNQRQLQRDEQRVTEYYQDIVAEIKAKMKKKKLEGEEKEREQKRIEATKLELKHKLKDLHERARLEVTAQLHSALIVWLQTVHINCQLIRKKQKREVVAVWNPYHKQVEPLRCSVSNHPVTSFYLTDESAEIVCPILWSS
;
A
#
# COMPACT_ATOMS: atom_id res chain seq x y z
N MET A 1 -15.32 38.79 10.39
CA MET A 1 -14.35 38.08 9.54
C MET A 1 -14.51 36.59 9.77
N ASP A 2 -14.75 35.86 8.74
CA ASP A 2 -14.89 34.42 8.84
C ASP A 2 -13.55 33.81 9.30
N ASN A 3 -13.53 33.20 10.46
CA ASN A 3 -12.31 32.66 11.05
C ASN A 3 -11.95 31.33 10.40
N GLN A 4 -11.25 31.36 9.26
CA GLN A 4 -10.91 30.19 8.48
C GLN A 4 -10.03 29.20 9.26
N ILE A 5 -9.15 29.69 10.15
CA ILE A 5 -8.28 28.83 10.97
C ILE A 5 -9.11 27.92 11.87
N LEU A 6 -10.04 28.50 12.65
CA LEU A 6 -10.89 27.72 13.56
C LEU A 6 -11.86 26.81 12.80
N LYS A 7 -12.33 27.19 11.60
CA LYS A 7 -13.14 26.32 10.75
C LYS A 7 -12.32 25.09 10.31
N THR A 8 -11.07 25.31 9.92
CA THR A 8 -10.16 24.22 9.54
C THR A 8 -9.90 23.30 10.73
N ILE A 9 -9.62 23.86 11.92
CA ILE A 9 -9.43 23.06 13.14
C ILE A 9 -10.69 22.26 13.46
N ASN A 10 -11.87 22.85 13.36
CA ASN A 10 -13.13 22.15 13.56
C ASN A 10 -13.29 20.95 12.62
N GLN A 11 -12.99 21.13 11.34
CA GLN A 11 -13.02 20.04 10.36
C GLN A 11 -12.02 18.93 10.70
N MET A 12 -10.78 19.30 11.03
CA MET A 12 -9.73 18.34 11.40
C MET A 12 -10.11 17.54 12.64
N VAL A 13 -10.61 18.22 13.68
CA VAL A 13 -11.05 17.59 14.92
C VAL A 13 -12.19 16.61 14.67
N THR A 14 -13.19 17.02 13.91
CA THR A 14 -14.35 16.18 13.58
C THR A 14 -13.94 14.96 12.78
N GLN A 15 -13.02 15.11 11.82
CA GLN A 15 -12.47 13.98 11.05
C GLN A 15 -11.70 12.97 11.91
N GLN A 16 -11.08 13.45 12.99
CA GLN A 16 -10.32 12.61 13.93
C GLN A 16 -11.20 12.04 15.07
N GLY A 17 -12.52 12.18 14.96
CA GLY A 17 -13.49 11.65 15.93
C GLY A 17 -13.64 12.50 17.20
N GLY A 18 -13.14 13.73 17.21
CA GLY A 18 -13.39 14.69 18.27
C GLY A 18 -14.71 15.44 18.08
N VAL A 19 -15.12 16.16 19.12
CA VAL A 19 -16.31 17.04 19.09
C VAL A 19 -15.85 18.49 19.29
N ALA A 20 -16.40 19.39 18.53
CA ALA A 20 -16.06 20.81 18.61
C ALA A 20 -17.30 21.69 18.64
N GLU A 21 -17.35 22.62 19.58
CA GLU A 21 -18.44 23.59 19.77
C GLU A 21 -17.92 25.02 19.74
N TRP A 22 -18.63 25.89 19.04
CA TRP A 22 -18.31 27.31 18.99
C TRP A 22 -18.76 28.02 20.26
N THR A 23 -17.81 28.48 21.05
CA THR A 23 -18.12 29.29 22.24
C THR A 23 -18.44 30.72 21.85
N ASN A 24 -17.76 31.23 20.83
CA ASN A 24 -18.02 32.56 20.21
C ASN A 24 -17.40 32.62 18.81
N ALA A 25 -17.48 33.74 18.11
CA ALA A 25 -16.95 33.91 16.76
C ALA A 25 -15.42 33.73 16.64
N GLN A 26 -14.67 33.76 17.75
CA GLN A 26 -13.21 33.70 17.80
C GLN A 26 -12.69 32.57 18.68
N SER A 27 -13.54 31.70 19.21
CA SER A 27 -13.18 30.63 20.13
C SER A 27 -13.96 29.36 19.85
N LEU A 28 -13.25 28.24 19.79
CA LEU A 28 -13.74 26.90 19.54
C LEU A 28 -13.33 25.99 20.71
N GLU A 29 -14.30 25.48 21.44
CA GLU A 29 -14.07 24.48 22.48
C GLU A 29 -14.11 23.10 21.85
N VAL A 30 -13.12 22.26 22.20
CA VAL A 30 -12.86 20.98 21.53
C VAL A 30 -12.65 19.90 22.57
N LEU A 31 -13.36 18.78 22.39
CA LEU A 31 -13.11 17.53 23.09
C LEU A 31 -12.42 16.55 22.14
N LEU A 32 -11.17 16.21 22.46
CA LEU A 32 -10.31 15.36 21.65
C LEU A 32 -10.25 13.93 22.20
N PRO A 33 -10.23 12.90 21.34
CA PRO A 33 -9.84 11.57 21.76
C PRO A 33 -8.44 11.58 22.37
N GLN A 34 -8.21 10.78 23.43
CA GLN A 34 -6.94 10.74 24.16
C GLN A 34 -5.71 10.57 23.26
N LYS A 35 -5.81 9.73 22.22
CA LYS A 35 -4.74 9.52 21.23
C LYS A 35 -4.37 10.80 20.49
N ILE A 36 -5.36 11.58 20.09
CA ILE A 36 -5.18 12.84 19.35
C ILE A 36 -4.68 13.92 20.28
N ALA A 37 -5.26 14.06 21.48
CA ALA A 37 -4.80 14.99 22.51
C ALA A 37 -3.30 14.79 22.83
N SER A 38 -2.88 13.53 23.00
CA SER A 38 -1.47 13.17 23.23
C SER A 38 -0.56 13.54 22.06
N ALA A 39 -0.98 13.29 20.83
CA ALA A 39 -0.23 13.64 19.62
C ALA A 39 -0.10 15.17 19.45
N LEU A 40 -1.16 15.90 19.71
CA LEU A 40 -1.17 17.37 19.68
C LEU A 40 -0.47 17.98 20.91
N LYS A 41 -0.15 17.19 21.94
CA LYS A 41 0.42 17.62 23.22
C LYS A 41 -0.46 18.68 23.94
N VAL A 42 -1.77 18.44 23.92
CA VAL A 42 -2.80 19.27 24.58
C VAL A 42 -3.68 18.42 25.51
N GLY A 43 -4.52 19.06 26.31
CA GLY A 43 -5.55 18.35 27.07
C GLY A 43 -6.65 17.77 26.19
N GLU A 44 -7.40 16.80 26.72
CA GLU A 44 -8.57 16.24 26.01
C GLU A 44 -9.66 17.32 25.79
N LEU A 45 -9.85 18.20 26.77
CA LEU A 45 -10.71 19.39 26.63
C LEU A 45 -9.83 20.62 26.49
N VAL A 46 -9.96 21.32 25.35
CA VAL A 46 -9.12 22.45 24.98
C VAL A 46 -9.92 23.50 24.22
N THR A 47 -9.64 24.78 24.45
CA THR A 47 -10.22 25.88 23.69
C THR A 47 -9.19 26.48 22.75
N PHE A 48 -9.45 26.44 21.46
CA PHE A 48 -8.67 27.16 20.45
C PHE A 48 -9.28 28.55 20.22
N THR A 49 -8.45 29.57 20.26
CA THR A 49 -8.89 30.95 20.10
C THR A 49 -7.97 31.76 19.21
N THR A 50 -8.51 32.70 18.46
CA THR A 50 -7.77 33.68 17.68
C THR A 50 -7.75 35.08 18.33
N SER A 51 -8.30 35.21 19.56
CA SER A 51 -8.20 36.41 20.38
C SER A 51 -7.06 36.27 21.40
N ALA A 52 -6.25 37.31 21.56
CA ALA A 52 -5.17 37.36 22.52
C ALA A 52 -5.62 37.53 24.00
N ASP A 53 -6.89 37.85 24.23
CA ASP A 53 -7.42 38.23 25.56
C ASP A 53 -7.96 37.04 26.39
N THR A 54 -7.46 35.83 26.19
CA THR A 54 -8.00 34.66 26.88
C THR A 54 -7.23 34.28 28.13
N ASN A 55 -7.87 34.46 29.28
CA ASN A 55 -7.37 34.07 30.63
C ASN A 55 -7.87 32.67 31.03
N GLY A 56 -7.47 31.61 30.32
CA GLY A 56 -7.84 30.23 30.67
C GLY A 56 -6.66 29.28 30.60
N SER A 57 -6.48 28.44 31.62
CA SER A 57 -5.36 27.46 31.72
C SER A 57 -5.39 26.38 30.63
N SER A 58 -6.46 26.25 29.86
CA SER A 58 -6.64 25.30 28.78
C SER A 58 -6.92 25.96 27.43
N SER A 59 -6.58 27.25 27.28
CA SER A 59 -6.82 28.01 26.04
C SER A 59 -5.52 28.14 25.25
N TYR A 60 -5.60 27.82 23.95
CA TYR A 60 -4.48 27.95 23.00
C TYR A 60 -4.77 29.04 21.98
N PHE A 61 -3.94 30.06 21.97
CA PHE A 61 -3.95 31.09 20.93
C PHE A 61 -3.44 30.54 19.63
N VAL A 62 -4.24 30.63 18.56
CA VAL A 62 -3.91 30.03 17.25
C VAL A 62 -3.76 31.09 16.18
N THR A 63 -2.62 31.06 15.51
CA THR A 63 -2.30 31.83 14.30
C THR A 63 -1.78 30.90 13.23
N TYR A 64 -1.61 31.35 11.99
CA TYR A 64 -1.04 30.54 10.90
C TYR A 64 0.37 29.98 11.17
N ASN A 65 1.11 30.57 12.09
CA ASN A 65 2.47 30.16 12.47
C ASN A 65 2.53 29.48 13.85
N SER A 66 1.39 29.06 14.41
CA SER A 66 1.38 28.41 15.72
C SER A 66 1.77 26.94 15.62
N ASP A 67 2.56 26.45 16.59
CA ASP A 67 3.02 25.05 16.68
C ASP A 67 1.90 24.04 16.63
N ILE A 68 0.71 24.41 17.08
CA ILE A 68 -0.45 23.50 17.07
C ILE A 68 -0.89 23.16 15.65
N LEU A 69 -0.79 24.09 14.69
CA LEU A 69 -1.08 23.81 13.29
C LEU A 69 -0.05 22.87 12.66
N SER A 70 1.22 23.03 12.99
CA SER A 70 2.26 22.09 12.55
C SER A 70 2.04 20.68 13.11
N ARG A 71 1.57 20.55 14.35
CA ARG A 71 1.21 19.23 14.91
C ARG A 71 -0.05 18.63 14.26
N PHE A 72 -1.02 19.45 13.87
CA PHE A 72 -2.14 19.00 13.05
C PHE A 72 -1.66 18.55 11.67
N GLU A 73 -0.70 19.25 11.07
CA GLU A 73 -0.08 18.86 9.80
C GLU A 73 0.61 17.49 9.90
N GLU A 74 1.43 17.26 10.94
CA GLU A 74 2.04 15.96 11.23
C GLU A 74 1.00 14.83 11.40
N LEU A 75 -0.15 15.12 12.03
CA LEU A 75 -1.25 14.16 12.15
C LEU A 75 -1.89 13.85 10.80
N LEU A 76 -2.01 14.85 9.92
CA LEU A 76 -2.60 14.72 8.59
C LEU A 76 -1.65 14.10 7.58
N GLU A 77 -0.34 14.31 7.70
CA GLU A 77 0.67 13.68 6.83
C GLU A 77 0.59 12.14 6.87
N ASN A 78 0.16 11.59 8.00
CA ASN A 78 -0.09 10.15 8.15
C ASN A 78 -1.52 9.72 7.77
N SER A 79 -2.37 10.65 7.35
CA SER A 79 -3.74 10.39 6.91
C SER A 79 -3.79 10.40 5.39
N GLY A 80 -4.16 9.27 4.79
CA GLY A 80 -4.36 9.20 3.34
C GLY A 80 -5.55 10.06 2.90
N TYR A 81 -5.57 10.44 1.63
CA TYR A 81 -6.68 11.17 1.02
C TYR A 81 -7.70 10.21 0.43
N VAL A 82 -8.98 10.45 0.67
CA VAL A 82 -10.07 9.66 0.07
C VAL A 82 -11.01 10.59 -0.69
N ALA A 83 -11.29 10.23 -1.93
CA ALA A 83 -12.30 10.88 -2.75
C ALA A 83 -13.28 9.84 -3.30
N SER A 84 -14.51 10.25 -3.56
CA SER A 84 -15.55 9.39 -4.11
C SER A 84 -16.46 10.14 -5.06
N TYR A 85 -16.80 9.51 -6.18
CA TYR A 85 -17.82 10.02 -7.10
C TYR A 85 -18.42 8.88 -7.94
N GLY A 86 -19.61 9.11 -8.46
CA GLY A 86 -20.23 8.25 -9.47
C GLY A 86 -19.86 8.67 -10.87
N ILE A 87 -20.00 7.77 -11.81
CA ILE A 87 -19.86 8.05 -13.25
C ILE A 87 -21.20 7.78 -13.93
N LYS A 88 -21.67 8.76 -14.68
CA LYS A 88 -22.82 8.61 -15.53
C LYS A 88 -22.44 7.75 -16.74
N TYR A 89 -23.15 6.66 -16.94
CA TYR A 89 -22.97 5.82 -18.12
C TYR A 89 -24.18 5.97 -19.04
N ASP A 90 -23.97 6.63 -20.18
CA ASP A 90 -25.00 6.83 -21.19
C ASP A 90 -25.03 5.73 -22.27
N GLY A 91 -24.20 4.71 -22.12
CA GLY A 91 -24.11 3.60 -23.06
C GLY A 91 -25.15 2.50 -22.82
N TYR A 92 -25.17 1.53 -23.73
CA TYR A 92 -26.04 0.37 -23.62
C TYR A 92 -25.50 -0.66 -22.61
N LEU A 93 -26.26 -0.93 -21.55
CA LEU A 93 -25.99 -2.05 -20.67
C LEU A 93 -26.56 -3.35 -21.28
N LYS A 94 -25.67 -4.31 -21.50
CA LYS A 94 -26.04 -5.62 -22.02
C LYS A 94 -27.02 -6.30 -21.08
N GLN A 95 -28.08 -6.89 -21.63
CA GLN A 95 -29.17 -7.54 -20.86
C GLN A 95 -29.20 -9.06 -21.00
N SER A 96 -28.51 -9.63 -21.99
CA SER A 96 -28.55 -11.07 -22.30
C SER A 96 -27.26 -11.60 -22.89
N GLY A 97 -27.13 -12.92 -23.03
CA GLY A 97 -25.97 -13.57 -23.64
C GLY A 97 -24.72 -13.58 -22.75
N PHE A 98 -24.91 -13.51 -21.43
CA PHE A 98 -23.82 -13.57 -20.47
C PHE A 98 -23.25 -14.98 -20.31
N GLU A 99 -24.02 -16.02 -20.50
CA GLU A 99 -23.55 -17.42 -20.42
C GLU A 99 -22.34 -17.65 -21.33
N LYS A 100 -22.45 -17.24 -22.59
CA LYS A 100 -21.35 -17.36 -23.55
C LYS A 100 -20.14 -16.52 -23.13
N LEU A 101 -20.34 -15.27 -22.71
CA LEU A 101 -19.25 -14.40 -22.26
C LEU A 101 -18.50 -14.95 -21.04
N VAL A 102 -19.26 -15.50 -20.09
CA VAL A 102 -18.67 -16.11 -18.88
C VAL A 102 -17.89 -17.37 -19.25
N THR A 103 -18.44 -18.26 -20.06
CA THR A 103 -17.74 -19.50 -20.45
C THR A 103 -16.54 -19.26 -21.35
N ASP A 104 -16.58 -18.22 -22.19
CA ASP A 104 -15.44 -17.85 -23.05
C ASP A 104 -14.31 -17.19 -22.23
N THR A 105 -14.64 -16.50 -21.13
CA THR A 105 -13.66 -15.75 -20.31
C THR A 105 -13.19 -16.53 -19.09
N LEU A 106 -14.09 -17.21 -18.38
CA LEU A 106 -13.80 -17.89 -17.13
C LEU A 106 -13.77 -19.40 -17.33
N CYS A 107 -12.57 -19.97 -17.35
CA CYS A 107 -12.31 -21.37 -17.72
C CYS A 107 -11.87 -22.20 -16.50
N PRO A 108 -12.79 -22.79 -15.74
CA PRO A 108 -12.43 -23.75 -14.71
C PRO A 108 -11.89 -25.04 -15.34
N GLN A 109 -10.63 -25.42 -15.02
CA GLN A 109 -9.94 -26.55 -15.65
C GLN A 109 -10.44 -27.91 -15.17
N ASN A 110 -11.06 -27.97 -13.99
CA ASN A 110 -11.47 -29.21 -13.35
C ASN A 110 -12.91 -29.16 -12.80
N GLY A 111 -13.71 -28.23 -13.27
CA GLY A 111 -15.09 -28.03 -12.84
C GLY A 111 -15.95 -27.37 -13.89
N LEU A 112 -17.10 -26.87 -13.47
CA LEU A 112 -18.04 -26.18 -14.33
C LEU A 112 -18.42 -24.83 -13.71
N ILE A 113 -18.74 -23.85 -14.56
CA ILE A 113 -19.36 -22.59 -14.18
C ILE A 113 -20.75 -22.50 -14.83
N ARG A 114 -21.75 -22.14 -14.05
CA ARG A 114 -23.13 -21.92 -14.55
C ARG A 114 -23.59 -20.53 -14.19
N VAL A 115 -24.19 -19.84 -15.13
CA VAL A 115 -24.82 -18.54 -14.91
C VAL A 115 -26.26 -18.77 -14.46
N HIS A 116 -26.65 -18.15 -13.36
CA HIS A 116 -28.03 -18.20 -12.84
C HIS A 116 -28.83 -16.96 -13.20
N SER A 117 -28.21 -15.78 -13.02
CA SER A 117 -28.86 -14.50 -13.31
C SER A 117 -27.82 -13.44 -13.64
N ALA A 118 -28.26 -12.40 -14.29
CA ALA A 118 -27.47 -11.21 -14.53
C ALA A 118 -28.34 -9.99 -14.26
N VAL A 119 -27.88 -9.09 -13.39
CA VAL A 119 -28.63 -7.92 -12.95
C VAL A 119 -27.79 -6.66 -13.10
N PRO A 120 -28.35 -5.54 -13.61
CA PRO A 120 -27.69 -4.26 -13.55
C PRO A 120 -27.40 -3.87 -12.12
N ALA A 121 -26.20 -3.40 -11.83
CA ALA A 121 -25.77 -3.01 -10.50
C ALA A 121 -24.74 -1.90 -10.55
N ILE A 122 -24.51 -1.24 -9.44
CA ILE A 122 -23.44 -0.27 -9.28
C ILE A 122 -22.28 -0.96 -8.57
N THR A 123 -21.10 -0.91 -9.18
CA THR A 123 -19.87 -1.49 -8.63
C THR A 123 -18.93 -0.37 -8.21
N PRO A 124 -18.47 -0.36 -6.95
CA PRO A 124 -17.38 0.52 -6.53
C PRO A 124 -16.05 -0.04 -7.03
N TYR A 125 -15.27 0.79 -7.68
CA TYR A 125 -13.87 0.52 -8.02
C TYR A 125 -12.99 1.46 -7.20
N VAL A 126 -12.00 0.91 -6.53
CA VAL A 126 -11.11 1.66 -5.65
C VAL A 126 -9.74 1.75 -6.29
N LEU A 127 -9.31 2.96 -6.68
CA LEU A 127 -7.93 3.24 -7.06
C LEU A 127 -7.13 3.47 -5.78
N LEU A 128 -6.16 2.63 -5.54
CA LEU A 128 -5.22 2.77 -4.42
C LEU A 128 -3.89 3.30 -4.94
N ASN A 129 -3.42 4.40 -4.36
CA ASN A 129 -2.11 4.98 -4.61
C ASN A 129 -1.26 4.74 -3.36
N VAL A 130 -0.21 3.95 -3.49
CA VAL A 130 0.66 3.56 -2.38
C VAL A 130 2.06 4.11 -2.65
N ASN A 131 2.51 5.02 -1.80
CA ASN A 131 3.87 5.53 -1.82
C ASN A 131 4.79 4.53 -1.13
N TYR A 132 6.01 4.42 -1.62
CA TYR A 132 7.03 3.63 -0.94
C TYR A 132 8.37 4.36 -0.90
N THR A 133 9.12 4.06 0.16
CA THR A 133 10.52 4.45 0.33
C THR A 133 11.35 3.18 0.45
N ALA A 134 12.34 3.04 -0.40
CA ALA A 134 13.31 1.96 -0.35
C ALA A 134 14.67 2.54 0.01
N GLU A 135 15.24 2.11 1.13
CA GLU A 135 16.51 2.60 1.66
C GLU A 135 17.52 1.46 1.68
N ALA A 136 18.69 1.72 1.11
CA ALA A 136 19.88 0.88 1.16
C ALA A 136 21.10 1.82 1.11
N ILE A 137 22.12 1.53 0.29
CA ILE A 137 23.23 2.48 0.00
C ILE A 137 22.69 3.79 -0.59
N GLU A 138 21.66 3.68 -1.41
CA GLU A 138 20.92 4.81 -1.99
C GLU A 138 19.48 4.78 -1.51
N LYS A 139 18.83 5.94 -1.46
CA LYS A 139 17.39 6.07 -1.18
C LYS A 139 16.62 6.20 -2.49
N ARG A 140 15.53 5.44 -2.61
CA ARG A 140 14.59 5.51 -3.74
C ARG A 140 13.18 5.73 -3.24
N LEU A 141 12.48 6.68 -3.85
CA LEU A 141 11.07 6.95 -3.64
C LEU A 141 10.30 6.51 -4.88
N GLY A 142 9.12 5.98 -4.67
CA GLY A 142 8.22 5.62 -5.76
C GLY A 142 6.77 5.54 -5.31
N MET A 143 5.88 5.33 -6.27
CA MET A 143 4.45 5.16 -6.04
C MET A 143 3.92 4.09 -6.99
N VAL A 144 3.15 3.16 -6.44
CA VAL A 144 2.38 2.19 -7.22
C VAL A 144 0.90 2.52 -7.15
N SER A 145 0.20 2.40 -8.27
CA SER A 145 -1.22 2.70 -8.40
C SER A 145 -1.94 1.54 -9.08
N PHE A 146 -3.07 1.12 -8.55
CA PHE A 146 -3.86 0.03 -9.12
C PHE A 146 -5.31 0.09 -8.69
N TRP A 147 -6.20 -0.42 -9.54
CA TRP A 147 -7.62 -0.54 -9.27
C TRP A 147 -7.95 -1.85 -8.56
N VAL A 148 -8.93 -1.78 -7.68
CA VAL A 148 -9.54 -2.95 -7.02
C VAL A 148 -11.05 -2.91 -7.25
N ASN A 149 -11.63 -4.00 -7.75
CA ASN A 149 -13.07 -4.12 -7.80
C ASN A 149 -13.63 -4.35 -6.39
N GLY A 150 -14.52 -3.47 -5.93
CA GLY A 150 -15.04 -3.47 -4.56
C GLY A 150 -15.96 -4.64 -4.23
N ILE A 151 -16.47 -5.35 -5.23
CA ILE A 151 -17.37 -6.51 -5.05
C ILE A 151 -16.56 -7.81 -5.06
N THR A 152 -15.69 -7.98 -6.06
CA THR A 152 -14.95 -9.24 -6.26
C THR A 152 -13.61 -9.26 -5.56
N GLY A 153 -13.08 -8.08 -5.17
CA GLY A 153 -11.74 -7.93 -4.63
C GLY A 153 -10.64 -8.20 -5.66
N VAL A 154 -10.95 -8.21 -6.93
CA VAL A 154 -9.96 -8.39 -8.02
C VAL A 154 -9.12 -7.13 -8.12
N THR A 155 -7.80 -7.30 -8.08
CA THR A 155 -6.82 -6.23 -8.20
C THR A 155 -6.27 -6.13 -9.62
N GLY A 156 -5.79 -4.94 -9.99
CA GLY A 156 -5.20 -4.71 -11.31
C GLY A 156 -6.25 -4.69 -12.44
N VAL A 157 -7.48 -4.34 -12.11
CA VAL A 157 -8.52 -4.11 -13.13
C VAL A 157 -8.15 -2.88 -13.93
N GLU A 158 -8.11 -2.99 -15.24
CA GLU A 158 -7.87 -1.83 -16.11
C GLU A 158 -9.20 -1.12 -16.39
N LEU A 159 -9.33 0.11 -15.93
CA LEU A 159 -10.51 0.95 -16.24
C LEU A 159 -10.23 1.99 -17.33
N GLY A 160 -8.95 2.15 -17.71
CA GLY A 160 -8.47 3.15 -18.65
C GLY A 160 -8.40 4.57 -18.06
N ASP A 161 -7.38 5.32 -18.42
CA ASP A 161 -7.17 6.68 -17.92
C ASP A 161 -8.27 7.65 -18.37
N ALA A 162 -8.88 7.38 -19.51
CA ALA A 162 -10.00 8.19 -20.04
C ALA A 162 -11.17 8.29 -19.04
N LEU A 163 -11.39 7.24 -18.25
CA LEU A 163 -12.44 7.22 -17.23
C LEU A 163 -12.25 8.30 -16.15
N LEU A 164 -11.03 8.69 -15.87
CA LEU A 164 -10.71 9.72 -14.87
C LEU A 164 -10.92 11.15 -15.40
N TRP A 165 -10.83 11.36 -16.72
CA TRP A 165 -10.72 12.69 -17.30
C TRP A 165 -11.88 13.11 -18.20
N THR A 166 -12.52 12.14 -18.88
CA THR A 166 -13.46 12.44 -19.99
C THR A 166 -14.93 12.14 -19.71
N VAL A 167 -15.26 11.64 -18.51
CA VAL A 167 -16.63 11.24 -18.18
C VAL A 167 -17.34 12.25 -17.28
N ASP A 168 -18.66 12.36 -17.42
CA ASP A 168 -19.50 13.14 -16.54
C ASP A 168 -19.53 12.52 -15.14
N ARG A 169 -19.09 13.29 -14.15
CA ARG A 169 -19.09 12.89 -12.74
C ARG A 169 -20.42 13.22 -12.10
N THR A 170 -20.92 12.32 -11.32
CA THR A 170 -22.10 12.49 -10.49
C THR A 170 -21.73 12.46 -9.02
N ALA A 171 -22.62 12.92 -8.15
CA ALA A 171 -22.47 12.72 -6.73
C ALA A 171 -22.32 11.23 -6.41
N THR A 172 -21.60 10.92 -5.34
CA THR A 172 -21.52 9.54 -4.82
C THR A 172 -22.93 9.00 -4.64
N PRO A 173 -23.26 7.83 -5.19
CA PRO A 173 -24.57 7.22 -4.94
C PRO A 173 -24.79 7.05 -3.44
N ALA A 174 -26.03 7.19 -2.98
CA ALA A 174 -26.36 6.80 -1.62
C ALA A 174 -25.95 5.33 -1.46
N ILE A 175 -25.14 5.06 -0.44
CA ILE A 175 -24.72 3.70 -0.11
C ILE A 175 -25.97 3.01 0.43
N ASP A 176 -26.69 2.33 -0.44
CA ASP A 176 -27.71 1.41 0.02
C ASP A 176 -27.00 0.31 0.83
N GLU A 177 -27.60 -0.12 1.94
CA GLU A 177 -27.09 -1.24 2.76
C GLU A 177 -26.88 -2.54 1.96
N GLN A 178 -27.38 -2.59 0.74
CA GLN A 178 -27.19 -3.69 -0.21
C GLN A 178 -25.82 -3.72 -0.89
N THR A 179 -25.04 -2.64 -0.88
CA THR A 179 -23.65 -2.65 -1.35
C THR A 179 -22.74 -3.14 -0.22
N ASN A 180 -22.69 -4.46 -0.07
CA ASN A 180 -21.93 -5.17 0.96
C ASN A 180 -20.41 -5.12 0.66
N THR A 181 -19.87 -3.90 0.48
CA THR A 181 -18.45 -3.68 0.18
C THR A 181 -17.67 -3.64 1.49
N ASN A 182 -16.90 -4.68 1.75
CA ASN A 182 -16.00 -4.73 2.90
C ASN A 182 -14.68 -3.99 2.56
N PHE A 183 -14.62 -2.69 2.85
CA PHE A 183 -13.44 -1.87 2.58
C PHE A 183 -12.21 -2.33 3.36
N GLU A 184 -12.36 -2.86 4.56
CA GLU A 184 -11.24 -3.40 5.34
C GLU A 184 -10.58 -4.59 4.62
N GLN A 185 -11.39 -5.51 4.13
CA GLN A 185 -10.90 -6.63 3.32
C GLN A 185 -10.24 -6.15 2.02
N LEU A 186 -10.78 -5.12 1.37
CA LEU A 186 -10.19 -4.53 0.16
C LEU A 186 -8.83 -3.91 0.44
N LEU A 187 -8.66 -3.23 1.57
CA LEU A 187 -7.37 -2.67 1.98
C LEU A 187 -6.34 -3.77 2.25
N GLN A 188 -6.73 -4.87 2.88
CA GLN A 188 -5.83 -6.02 3.09
C GLN A 188 -5.38 -6.64 1.75
N ILE A 189 -6.32 -6.85 0.82
CA ILE A 189 -6.01 -7.35 -0.53
C ILE A 189 -5.10 -6.36 -1.27
N GLY A 190 -5.42 -5.06 -1.16
CA GLY A 190 -4.64 -3.99 -1.75
C GLY A 190 -3.22 -3.92 -1.21
N SER A 191 -3.02 -4.08 0.10
CA SER A 191 -1.69 -4.14 0.73
C SER A 191 -0.84 -5.26 0.14
N GLN A 192 -1.38 -6.47 0.07
CA GLN A 192 -0.66 -7.62 -0.51
C GLN A 192 -0.34 -7.43 -2.00
N HIS A 193 -1.22 -6.74 -2.73
CA HIS A 193 -0.97 -6.46 -4.15
C HIS A 193 0.09 -5.38 -4.32
N SER A 194 0.07 -4.33 -3.50
CA SER A 194 1.07 -3.27 -3.53
C SER A 194 2.46 -3.78 -3.21
N GLU A 195 2.61 -4.67 -2.22
CA GLU A 195 3.90 -5.31 -1.90
C GLU A 195 4.51 -5.98 -3.13
N ARG A 196 3.72 -6.76 -3.87
CA ARG A 196 4.19 -7.44 -5.10
C ARG A 196 4.57 -6.47 -6.21
N LEU A 197 3.78 -5.40 -6.41
CA LEU A 197 4.10 -4.38 -7.39
C LEU A 197 5.41 -3.66 -7.03
N ILE A 198 5.58 -3.28 -5.77
CA ILE A 198 6.79 -2.63 -5.26
C ILE A 198 7.99 -3.57 -5.41
N GLU A 199 7.87 -4.84 -5.04
CA GLU A 199 8.93 -5.82 -5.23
C GLU A 199 9.35 -5.93 -6.70
N THR A 200 8.36 -6.00 -7.61
CA THR A 200 8.60 -6.07 -9.06
C THR A 200 9.32 -4.82 -9.56
N GLU A 201 8.88 -3.65 -9.15
CA GLU A 201 9.50 -2.37 -9.53
C GLU A 201 10.92 -2.21 -8.98
N LEU A 202 11.18 -2.73 -7.78
CA LEU A 202 12.50 -2.68 -7.15
C LEU A 202 13.47 -3.74 -7.64
N LEU A 203 13.05 -4.78 -8.35
CA LEU A 203 13.93 -5.86 -8.83
C LEU A 203 15.16 -5.38 -9.60
N PRO A 204 15.08 -4.46 -10.59
CA PRO A 204 16.26 -4.00 -11.30
C PRO A 204 17.23 -3.24 -10.39
N TRP A 205 16.69 -2.44 -9.47
CA TRP A 205 17.47 -1.66 -8.53
C TRP A 205 18.16 -2.54 -7.48
N ARG A 206 17.47 -3.56 -6.94
CA ARG A 206 18.07 -4.59 -6.05
C ARG A 206 19.23 -5.30 -6.73
N ARG A 207 19.07 -5.71 -8.00
CA ARG A 207 20.15 -6.34 -8.78
C ARG A 207 21.35 -5.41 -8.96
N LYS A 208 21.12 -4.12 -9.21
CA LYS A 208 22.19 -3.12 -9.31
C LYS A 208 22.95 -3.00 -7.98
N ASN A 209 22.24 -2.83 -6.88
CA ASN A 209 22.82 -2.68 -5.54
C ASN A 209 23.61 -3.94 -5.12
N GLN A 210 23.09 -5.12 -5.40
CA GLN A 210 23.77 -6.39 -5.10
C GLN A 210 25.10 -6.52 -5.87
N ARG A 211 25.11 -6.16 -7.15
CA ARG A 211 26.36 -6.15 -7.96
C ARG A 211 27.36 -5.11 -7.45
N GLN A 212 26.89 -4.00 -6.95
CA GLN A 212 27.76 -2.98 -6.35
C GLN A 212 28.36 -3.47 -5.04
N LEU A 213 27.54 -4.03 -4.15
CA LEU A 213 28.00 -4.65 -2.91
C LEU A 213 29.08 -5.70 -3.16
N GLN A 214 28.86 -6.62 -4.09
CA GLN A 214 29.84 -7.65 -4.43
C GLN A 214 31.19 -7.07 -4.88
N ARG A 215 31.17 -6.01 -5.70
CA ARG A 215 32.40 -5.32 -6.14
C ARG A 215 33.13 -4.63 -5.00
N ASP A 216 32.37 -4.02 -4.09
CA ASP A 216 32.94 -3.33 -2.94
C ASP A 216 33.51 -4.33 -1.92
N GLU A 217 32.85 -5.45 -1.68
CA GLU A 217 33.36 -6.57 -0.86
C GLU A 217 34.65 -7.13 -1.43
N GLN A 218 34.67 -7.40 -2.74
CA GLN A 218 35.88 -7.92 -3.40
C GLN A 218 37.03 -6.92 -3.24
N ARG A 219 36.83 -5.65 -3.52
CA ARG A 219 37.83 -4.60 -3.43
C ARG A 219 38.39 -4.44 -2.02
N VAL A 220 37.51 -4.44 -1.00
CA VAL A 220 37.92 -4.38 0.40
C VAL A 220 38.70 -5.64 0.80
N THR A 221 38.22 -6.81 0.38
CA THR A 221 38.87 -8.09 0.68
C THR A 221 40.28 -8.16 0.07
N GLU A 222 40.42 -7.81 -1.20
CA GLU A 222 41.72 -7.79 -1.90
C GLU A 222 42.67 -6.82 -1.19
N TYR A 223 42.26 -5.60 -0.88
CA TYR A 223 43.07 -4.60 -0.18
C TYR A 223 43.64 -5.13 1.15
N TYR A 224 42.80 -5.72 2.00
CA TYR A 224 43.26 -6.26 3.29
C TYR A 224 44.08 -7.52 3.15
N GLN A 225 43.82 -8.35 2.13
CA GLN A 225 44.64 -9.52 1.82
C GLN A 225 46.04 -9.11 1.38
N ASP A 226 46.17 -8.09 0.57
CA ASP A 226 47.48 -7.55 0.12
C ASP A 226 48.28 -7.02 1.32
N ILE A 227 47.65 -6.28 2.26
CA ILE A 227 48.33 -5.85 3.49
C ILE A 227 48.87 -7.06 4.27
N VAL A 228 48.06 -8.11 4.46
CA VAL A 228 48.46 -9.32 5.15
C VAL A 228 49.62 -10.03 4.42
N ALA A 229 49.56 -10.07 3.09
CA ALA A 229 50.63 -10.66 2.24
C ALA A 229 51.94 -9.88 2.37
N GLU A 230 51.90 -8.55 2.36
CA GLU A 230 53.08 -7.70 2.56
C GLU A 230 53.71 -7.89 3.94
N ILE A 231 52.90 -7.96 5.02
CA ILE A 231 53.40 -8.22 6.38
C ILE A 231 54.11 -9.58 6.42
N LYS A 232 53.49 -10.65 5.86
CA LYS A 232 54.08 -11.99 5.80
C LYS A 232 55.37 -12.02 4.99
N ALA A 233 55.40 -11.33 3.85
CA ALA A 233 56.60 -11.23 3.01
C ALA A 233 57.74 -10.52 3.77
N LYS A 234 57.46 -9.44 4.47
CA LYS A 234 58.39 -8.71 5.31
C LYS A 234 58.95 -9.61 6.44
N MET A 235 58.10 -10.36 7.15
CA MET A 235 58.52 -11.31 8.19
C MET A 235 59.48 -12.37 7.65
N LYS A 236 59.13 -12.91 6.47
CA LYS A 236 59.99 -13.93 5.80
C LYS A 236 61.33 -13.36 5.36
N LYS A 237 61.30 -12.15 4.71
CA LYS A 237 62.52 -11.51 4.19
C LYS A 237 63.51 -11.14 5.30
N LYS A 238 63.00 -10.62 6.45
CA LYS A 238 63.80 -10.22 7.60
C LYS A 238 64.10 -11.34 8.57
N LYS A 239 63.57 -12.55 8.36
CA LYS A 239 63.71 -13.72 9.25
C LYS A 239 63.41 -13.37 10.71
N LEU A 240 62.29 -12.64 10.95
CA LEU A 240 61.91 -12.15 12.29
C LEU A 240 61.67 -13.32 13.23
N GLU A 241 62.26 -13.22 14.43
CA GLU A 241 62.09 -14.19 15.52
C GLU A 241 61.72 -13.48 16.84
N GLY A 242 61.23 -14.25 17.83
CA GLY A 242 60.91 -13.74 19.16
C GLY A 242 59.79 -12.69 19.15
N GLU A 243 59.97 -11.64 19.94
CA GLU A 243 58.97 -10.58 20.16
C GLU A 243 58.58 -9.83 18.87
N GLU A 244 59.50 -9.60 17.95
CA GLU A 244 59.22 -8.93 16.67
C GLU A 244 58.27 -9.74 15.79
N LYS A 245 58.45 -11.05 15.76
CA LYS A 245 57.55 -11.97 15.05
C LYS A 245 56.14 -11.97 15.68
N GLU A 246 56.06 -12.01 16.96
CA GLU A 246 54.80 -11.98 17.71
C GLU A 246 54.04 -10.65 17.44
N ARG A 247 54.75 -9.51 17.43
CA ARG A 247 54.19 -8.18 17.14
C ARG A 247 53.60 -8.12 15.72
N GLU A 248 54.31 -8.62 14.70
CA GLU A 248 53.77 -8.63 13.34
C GLU A 248 52.63 -9.67 13.21
N GLN A 249 52.60 -10.75 13.97
CA GLN A 249 51.49 -11.70 14.01
C GLN A 249 50.23 -11.04 14.60
N LYS A 250 50.34 -10.32 15.70
CA LYS A 250 49.23 -9.54 16.27
C LYS A 250 48.69 -8.50 15.29
N ARG A 251 49.59 -7.91 14.47
CA ARG A 251 49.18 -6.99 13.42
C ARG A 251 48.38 -7.66 12.31
N ILE A 252 48.74 -8.89 11.89
CA ILE A 252 47.94 -9.65 10.94
C ILE A 252 46.58 -9.98 11.51
N GLU A 253 46.47 -10.36 12.78
CA GLU A 253 45.19 -10.64 13.43
C GLU A 253 44.31 -9.40 13.51
N ALA A 254 44.86 -8.26 13.90
CA ALA A 254 44.16 -6.97 13.91
C ALA A 254 43.65 -6.60 12.51
N THR A 255 44.49 -6.75 11.48
CA THR A 255 44.11 -6.48 10.08
C THR A 255 42.96 -7.38 9.60
N LYS A 256 42.97 -8.64 9.98
CA LYS A 256 41.87 -9.57 9.66
C LYS A 256 40.57 -9.22 10.40
N LEU A 257 40.69 -8.79 11.66
CA LEU A 257 39.53 -8.35 12.45
C LEU A 257 38.93 -7.08 11.83
N GLU A 258 39.76 -6.16 11.39
CA GLU A 258 39.31 -4.93 10.73
C GLU A 258 38.59 -5.23 9.41
N LEU A 259 39.11 -6.15 8.59
CA LEU A 259 38.42 -6.64 7.40
C LEU A 259 37.01 -7.15 7.73
N LYS A 260 36.91 -7.97 8.77
CA LYS A 260 35.60 -8.53 9.20
C LYS A 260 34.62 -7.42 9.58
N HIS A 261 35.10 -6.39 10.29
CA HIS A 261 34.26 -5.23 10.66
C HIS A 261 33.82 -4.43 9.40
N LYS A 262 34.75 -4.18 8.48
CA LYS A 262 34.44 -3.46 7.22
C LYS A 262 33.42 -4.20 6.36
N LEU A 263 33.54 -5.53 6.24
CA LEU A 263 32.56 -6.34 5.51
C LEU A 263 31.20 -6.30 6.20
N LYS A 264 31.17 -6.38 7.53
CA LYS A 264 29.92 -6.26 8.28
C LYS A 264 29.26 -4.89 8.05
N ASP A 265 30.00 -3.79 8.13
CA ASP A 265 29.51 -2.44 7.86
C ASP A 265 28.95 -2.29 6.44
N LEU A 266 29.61 -2.91 5.43
CA LEU A 266 29.13 -2.90 4.05
C LEU A 266 27.79 -3.63 3.91
N HIS A 267 27.64 -4.79 4.54
CA HIS A 267 26.39 -5.54 4.54
C HIS A 267 25.26 -4.79 5.25
N GLU A 268 25.54 -4.16 6.40
CA GLU A 268 24.55 -3.38 7.14
C GLU A 268 24.06 -2.18 6.31
N ARG A 269 24.96 -1.45 5.66
CA ARG A 269 24.60 -0.32 4.78
C ARG A 269 23.87 -0.75 3.51
N ALA A 270 24.15 -1.95 3.01
CA ALA A 270 23.50 -2.49 1.81
C ALA A 270 22.17 -3.18 2.10
N ARG A 271 21.78 -3.29 3.38
CA ARG A 271 20.51 -3.87 3.78
C ARG A 271 19.37 -3.02 3.22
N LEU A 272 18.51 -3.69 2.44
CA LEU A 272 17.33 -3.04 1.89
C LEU A 272 16.21 -3.02 2.93
N GLU A 273 15.75 -1.83 3.25
CA GLU A 273 14.54 -1.57 4.02
C GLU A 273 13.53 -0.89 3.13
N VAL A 274 12.30 -1.40 3.12
CA VAL A 274 11.20 -0.84 2.33
C VAL A 274 10.05 -0.52 3.27
N THR A 275 9.63 0.74 3.25
CA THR A 275 8.42 1.20 3.92
C THR A 275 7.40 1.62 2.87
N ALA A 276 6.14 1.25 3.07
CA ALA A 276 5.06 1.61 2.16
C ALA A 276 3.88 2.16 2.95
N GLN A 277 3.21 3.15 2.37
CA GLN A 277 2.07 3.83 3.00
C GLN A 277 1.00 4.12 1.94
N LEU A 278 -0.27 3.88 2.29
CA LEU A 278 -1.38 4.32 1.47
C LEU A 278 -1.43 5.84 1.44
N HIS A 279 -1.19 6.43 0.28
CA HIS A 279 -1.23 7.87 0.08
C HIS A 279 -2.65 8.37 -0.19
N SER A 280 -3.36 7.70 -1.09
CA SER A 280 -4.73 8.09 -1.42
C SER A 280 -5.55 6.93 -1.95
N ALA A 281 -6.87 7.03 -1.78
CA ALA A 281 -7.86 6.14 -2.35
C ALA A 281 -8.91 6.96 -3.10
N LEU A 282 -9.23 6.54 -4.32
CA LEU A 282 -10.33 7.11 -5.10
C LEU A 282 -11.37 6.04 -5.36
N ILE A 283 -12.60 6.27 -4.88
CA ILE A 283 -13.72 5.35 -5.08
C ILE A 283 -14.56 5.86 -6.25
N VAL A 284 -14.63 5.07 -7.30
CA VAL A 284 -15.43 5.36 -8.48
C VAL A 284 -16.57 4.37 -8.61
N TRP A 285 -17.78 4.86 -8.63
CA TRP A 285 -19.00 4.06 -8.73
C TRP A 285 -19.43 3.95 -10.18
N LEU A 286 -19.33 2.74 -10.74
CA LEU A 286 -19.66 2.45 -12.13
C LEU A 286 -20.92 1.62 -12.26
N GLN A 287 -21.75 1.93 -13.27
CA GLN A 287 -22.82 1.05 -13.69
C GLN A 287 -22.21 -0.16 -14.41
N THR A 288 -22.50 -1.36 -13.92
CA THR A 288 -22.01 -2.64 -14.41
C THR A 288 -23.14 -3.66 -14.44
N VAL A 289 -22.83 -4.91 -14.78
CA VAL A 289 -23.77 -6.02 -14.61
C VAL A 289 -23.14 -7.08 -13.72
N HIS A 290 -23.80 -7.39 -12.61
CA HIS A 290 -23.44 -8.51 -11.76
C HIS A 290 -24.03 -9.79 -12.30
N ILE A 291 -23.16 -10.76 -12.55
CA ILE A 291 -23.52 -12.08 -13.07
C ILE A 291 -23.36 -13.07 -11.94
N ASN A 292 -24.48 -13.57 -11.41
CA ASN A 292 -24.47 -14.57 -10.39
C ASN A 292 -24.17 -15.93 -11.02
N CYS A 293 -23.03 -16.48 -10.66
CA CYS A 293 -22.54 -17.75 -11.19
C CYS A 293 -22.39 -18.78 -10.07
N GLN A 294 -22.56 -20.03 -10.43
CA GLN A 294 -22.29 -21.16 -9.56
C GLN A 294 -21.09 -21.95 -10.09
N LEU A 295 -20.05 -22.04 -9.31
CA LEU A 295 -18.91 -22.93 -9.54
C LEU A 295 -19.26 -24.32 -9.00
N ILE A 296 -19.02 -25.35 -9.81
CA ILE A 296 -19.40 -26.75 -9.49
C ILE A 296 -18.14 -27.61 -9.60
N ARG A 297 -17.82 -28.29 -8.50
CA ARG A 297 -16.77 -29.29 -8.46
C ARG A 297 -17.24 -30.54 -7.74
N LYS A 298 -17.38 -31.67 -8.46
CA LYS A 298 -17.95 -32.88 -7.92
C LYS A 298 -19.35 -32.62 -7.32
N LYS A 299 -19.50 -32.78 -5.98
CA LYS A 299 -20.73 -32.49 -5.25
C LYS A 299 -20.78 -31.08 -4.67
N GLN A 300 -19.66 -30.36 -4.70
CA GLN A 300 -19.58 -29.02 -4.12
C GLN A 300 -20.04 -27.95 -5.09
N LYS A 301 -20.71 -26.96 -4.55
CA LYS A 301 -21.25 -25.82 -5.26
C LYS A 301 -20.90 -24.55 -4.50
N ARG A 302 -20.40 -23.55 -5.19
CA ARG A 302 -20.06 -22.24 -4.62
C ARG A 302 -20.62 -21.13 -5.48
N GLU A 303 -21.38 -20.23 -4.86
CA GLU A 303 -21.86 -19.04 -5.53
C GLU A 303 -20.74 -17.99 -5.61
N VAL A 304 -20.60 -17.38 -6.77
CA VAL A 304 -19.66 -16.29 -7.03
C VAL A 304 -20.32 -15.24 -7.91
N VAL A 305 -19.93 -13.99 -7.72
CA VAL A 305 -20.36 -12.89 -8.58
C VAL A 305 -19.23 -12.60 -9.55
N ALA A 306 -19.50 -12.71 -10.84
CA ALA A 306 -18.66 -12.16 -11.90
C ALA A 306 -19.21 -10.78 -12.32
N VAL A 307 -18.35 -9.85 -12.68
CA VAL A 307 -18.75 -8.50 -13.09
C VAL A 307 -18.50 -8.33 -14.58
N TRP A 308 -19.53 -7.95 -15.32
CA TRP A 308 -19.38 -7.49 -16.68
C TRP A 308 -19.21 -5.97 -16.69
N ASN A 309 -18.07 -5.52 -17.19
CA ASN A 309 -17.72 -4.12 -17.27
C ASN A 309 -18.11 -3.56 -18.66
N PRO A 310 -19.06 -2.60 -18.74
CA PRO A 310 -19.53 -2.05 -19.99
C PRO A 310 -18.48 -1.19 -20.72
N TYR A 311 -17.51 -0.63 -20.02
CA TYR A 311 -16.47 0.19 -20.61
C TYR A 311 -15.49 -0.63 -21.46
N HIS A 312 -15.16 -1.84 -20.99
CA HIS A 312 -14.31 -2.79 -21.73
C HIS A 312 -15.11 -3.87 -22.47
N LYS A 313 -16.43 -3.94 -22.26
CA LYS A 313 -17.33 -4.95 -22.82
C LYS A 313 -16.88 -6.39 -22.54
N GLN A 314 -16.27 -6.61 -21.39
CA GLN A 314 -15.69 -7.89 -20.96
C GLN A 314 -16.18 -8.29 -19.57
N VAL A 315 -16.16 -9.60 -19.32
CA VAL A 315 -16.29 -10.14 -17.96
C VAL A 315 -14.94 -10.04 -17.28
N GLU A 316 -14.92 -9.49 -16.08
CA GLU A 316 -13.69 -9.36 -15.30
C GLU A 316 -13.22 -10.73 -14.78
N PRO A 317 -11.90 -10.88 -14.54
CA PRO A 317 -11.34 -12.06 -13.91
C PRO A 317 -11.99 -12.34 -12.55
N LEU A 318 -11.89 -13.58 -12.09
CA LEU A 318 -12.17 -13.94 -10.69
C LEU A 318 -10.87 -13.84 -9.87
N ARG A 319 -10.99 -13.90 -8.57
CA ARG A 319 -9.88 -13.82 -7.64
C ARG A 319 -9.52 -15.21 -7.10
N CYS A 320 -8.24 -15.57 -7.14
CA CYS A 320 -7.73 -16.75 -6.47
C CYS A 320 -7.89 -16.62 -4.95
N SER A 321 -8.46 -17.62 -4.30
CA SER A 321 -8.70 -17.61 -2.84
C SER A 321 -7.43 -17.66 -2.01
N VAL A 322 -6.32 -18.16 -2.57
CA VAL A 322 -5.03 -18.32 -1.89
C VAL A 322 -4.10 -17.14 -2.14
N SER A 323 -3.85 -16.83 -3.41
CA SER A 323 -2.86 -15.80 -3.79
C SER A 323 -3.44 -14.41 -3.99
N ASN A 324 -4.75 -14.27 -3.97
CA ASN A 324 -5.47 -13.03 -4.33
C ASN A 324 -5.18 -12.50 -5.75
N HIS A 325 -4.54 -13.30 -6.63
CA HIS A 325 -4.31 -12.92 -8.03
C HIS A 325 -5.59 -13.00 -8.85
N PRO A 326 -5.77 -12.08 -9.84
CA PRO A 326 -6.81 -12.23 -10.86
C PRO A 326 -6.54 -13.47 -11.70
N VAL A 327 -7.59 -14.26 -11.95
CA VAL A 327 -7.54 -15.47 -12.75
C VAL A 327 -8.73 -15.58 -13.70
N THR A 328 -8.45 -15.96 -14.92
CA THR A 328 -9.48 -16.35 -15.92
C THR A 328 -9.49 -17.86 -16.12
N SER A 329 -8.32 -18.50 -16.01
CA SER A 329 -8.17 -19.94 -15.99
C SER A 329 -7.78 -20.38 -14.56
N PHE A 330 -8.50 -21.34 -13.98
CA PHE A 330 -8.33 -21.71 -12.58
C PHE A 330 -8.78 -23.15 -12.31
N TYR A 331 -8.37 -23.68 -11.17
CA TYR A 331 -8.81 -24.94 -10.61
C TYR A 331 -9.76 -24.70 -9.42
N LEU A 332 -10.62 -25.67 -9.17
CA LEU A 332 -11.53 -25.67 -8.02
C LEU A 332 -11.11 -26.74 -7.03
N THR A 333 -11.07 -26.40 -5.74
CA THR A 333 -10.79 -27.35 -4.67
C THR A 333 -11.94 -28.37 -4.53
N ASP A 334 -11.60 -29.61 -4.15
CA ASP A 334 -12.58 -30.70 -4.02
C ASP A 334 -13.51 -30.52 -2.82
N GLU A 335 -13.07 -29.79 -1.78
CA GLU A 335 -13.80 -29.64 -0.51
C GLU A 335 -14.83 -28.50 -0.53
N SER A 336 -14.49 -27.37 -1.15
CA SER A 336 -15.29 -26.13 -1.06
C SER A 336 -15.49 -25.41 -2.39
N ALA A 337 -15.00 -25.99 -3.51
CA ALA A 337 -14.97 -25.36 -4.84
C ALA A 337 -14.32 -23.96 -4.82
N GLU A 338 -13.25 -23.78 -4.03
CA GLU A 338 -12.47 -22.55 -4.02
C GLU A 338 -11.63 -22.39 -5.25
N ILE A 339 -11.46 -21.15 -5.68
CA ILE A 339 -10.70 -20.79 -6.87
C ILE A 339 -9.21 -20.78 -6.53
N VAL A 340 -8.43 -21.59 -7.23
CA VAL A 340 -6.97 -21.67 -7.09
C VAL A 340 -6.30 -21.43 -8.44
N CYS A 341 -5.30 -20.55 -8.47
CA CYS A 341 -4.57 -20.27 -9.70
C CYS A 341 -3.73 -21.49 -10.15
N PRO A 342 -3.47 -21.65 -11.47
CA PRO A 342 -2.73 -22.81 -12.00
C PRO A 342 -1.36 -23.01 -11.36
N ILE A 343 -0.67 -21.93 -11.04
CA ILE A 343 0.69 -21.96 -10.44
C ILE A 343 0.67 -22.67 -9.07
N LEU A 344 -0.35 -22.39 -8.24
CA LEU A 344 -0.46 -22.98 -6.90
C LEU A 344 -1.15 -24.35 -6.91
N TRP A 345 -1.84 -24.71 -7.99
CA TRP A 345 -2.45 -26.04 -8.13
C TRP A 345 -1.43 -27.14 -8.43
N SER A 346 -0.34 -26.77 -9.09
CA SER A 346 0.75 -27.69 -9.51
C SER A 346 1.82 -27.90 -8.44
N SER A 347 1.78 -27.16 -7.37
CA SER A 347 2.69 -27.27 -6.22
C SER A 347 2.01 -27.96 -5.05
#